data_f1d0ff5291b9af55bbb833e5c9bc1e71
#
_entry.id   f1d0ff5291b9af55bbb833e5c9bc1e71
#
_cell.length_a   1.000
_cell.length_b   1.000
_cell.length_c   1.000
_cell.angle_alpha   90.00
_cell.angle_beta   90.00
_cell.angle_gamma   90.00
#
_symmetry.space_group_name_H-M   'P 1'
#
loop_
_entity.id
_entity.type
_entity.pdbx_description
1 polymer ?
#
loop_
_entity_poly.entity_id
_entity_poly.type
_entity_poly.pdbx_seq_one_letter_code
_entity_poly.pdbx_strand_id
1 'polypeptide(L)'
;MIHILVVDDDPELNRAVCTYLNDSGFTATGCLGGSDAYQEMYNKHYDLIISDIMMPGVDGFEFARAVRRVNGHIPILFMSARDDMPAKRRGFQLGIDDYMVKPIELDELLMRVRALLRRANIEATRKLTHGNLVLDADAVSAVVDGREVPVTMREFNILFKLLSYPNKTFTRAQLMDEFWGMESESTLRAVDVYITKLRDKFSGCTGFSITTVRGLGYKAVLK
;
A
#
# COMPACT_ATOMS: atom_id res chain seq x y z
N MET A 1 3.05 -8.65 1.23
CA MET A 1 3.16 -8.36 2.68
C MET A 1 2.94 -6.87 2.82
N ILE A 2 2.21 -6.40 3.84
CA ILE A 2 1.90 -4.97 4.03
C ILE A 2 3.06 -4.33 4.79
N HIS A 3 3.63 -3.26 4.23
CA HIS A 3 4.76 -2.54 4.80
C HIS A 3 4.29 -1.27 5.50
N ILE A 4 4.65 -1.11 6.78
CA ILE A 4 4.29 0.03 7.61
C ILE A 4 5.56 0.78 8.02
N LEU A 5 5.59 2.09 7.77
CA LEU A 5 6.66 2.96 8.25
C LEU A 5 6.25 3.60 9.58
N VAL A 6 7.06 3.44 10.61
CA VAL A 6 6.85 4.03 11.94
C VAL A 6 7.93 5.07 12.18
N VAL A 7 7.51 6.32 12.40
CA VAL A 7 8.42 7.47 12.59
C VAL A 7 8.13 8.10 13.95
N ASP A 8 9.02 7.90 14.89
CA ASP A 8 8.89 8.40 16.27
C ASP A 8 10.29 8.54 16.87
N ASP A 9 10.60 9.67 17.46
CA ASP A 9 11.92 9.95 18.04
C ASP A 9 12.17 9.27 19.39
N ASP A 10 11.12 8.70 20.00
CA ASP A 10 11.26 7.81 21.15
C ASP A 10 11.64 6.40 20.69
N PRO A 11 12.89 5.93 20.90
CA PRO A 11 13.33 4.64 20.40
C PRO A 11 12.66 3.46 21.10
N GLU A 12 12.17 3.61 22.33
CA GLU A 12 11.48 2.54 23.05
C GLU A 12 10.07 2.35 22.50
N LEU A 13 9.33 3.44 22.33
CA LEU A 13 8.00 3.41 21.74
C LEU A 13 8.06 2.93 20.27
N ASN A 14 8.99 3.47 19.48
CA ASN A 14 9.19 3.06 18.09
C ASN A 14 9.41 1.53 17.99
N ARG A 15 10.32 0.99 18.81
CA ARG A 15 10.60 -0.45 18.86
C ARG A 15 9.38 -1.26 19.30
N ALA A 16 8.66 -0.82 20.33
CA ALA A 16 7.47 -1.50 20.82
C ALA A 16 6.38 -1.57 19.74
N VAL A 17 6.09 -0.46 19.07
CA VAL A 17 5.13 -0.38 17.97
C VAL A 17 5.55 -1.28 16.81
N CYS A 18 6.81 -1.22 16.38
CA CYS A 18 7.31 -2.06 15.29
C CYS A 18 7.21 -3.55 15.62
N THR A 19 7.61 -3.95 16.84
CA THR A 19 7.53 -5.36 17.28
C THR A 19 6.10 -5.84 17.25
N TYR A 20 5.18 -5.09 17.86
CA TYR A 20 3.78 -5.45 17.93
C TYR A 20 3.11 -5.57 16.55
N LEU A 21 3.43 -4.66 15.62
CA LEU A 21 2.93 -4.74 14.24
C LEU A 21 3.52 -5.93 13.49
N ASN A 22 4.81 -6.24 13.66
CA ASN A 22 5.44 -7.43 13.07
C ASN A 22 4.79 -8.72 13.58
N ASP A 23 4.55 -8.84 14.88
CA ASP A 23 3.87 -10.00 15.49
C ASP A 23 2.41 -10.10 15.03
N SER A 24 1.81 -8.98 14.60
CA SER A 24 0.45 -8.91 14.05
C SER A 24 0.36 -9.22 12.55
N GLY A 25 1.48 -9.60 11.90
CA GLY A 25 1.55 -10.05 10.52
C GLY A 25 1.84 -8.97 9.48
N PHE A 26 2.30 -7.79 9.90
CA PHE A 26 2.80 -6.72 9.03
C PHE A 26 4.33 -6.78 8.88
N THR A 27 4.88 -5.90 8.07
CA THR A 27 6.32 -5.62 8.02
C THR A 27 6.53 -4.16 8.42
N ALA A 28 6.86 -3.92 9.68
CA ALA A 28 7.07 -2.59 10.22
C ALA A 28 8.56 -2.21 10.19
N THR A 29 8.86 -1.02 9.69
CA THR A 29 10.20 -0.40 9.72
C THR A 29 10.14 0.86 10.56
N GLY A 30 11.03 0.97 11.55
CA GLY A 30 11.14 2.12 12.46
C GLY A 30 12.20 3.11 11.99
N CYS A 31 11.86 4.41 12.01
CA CYS A 31 12.76 5.54 11.83
C CYS A 31 12.65 6.47 13.05
N LEU A 32 13.76 7.02 13.53
CA LEU A 32 13.78 7.91 14.69
C LEU A 32 13.62 9.40 14.32
N GLY A 33 13.33 9.69 13.06
CA GLY A 33 13.10 11.06 12.61
C GLY A 33 12.68 11.14 11.15
N GLY A 34 12.16 12.31 10.76
CA GLY A 34 11.63 12.53 9.42
C GLY A 34 12.68 12.41 8.30
N SER A 35 13.94 12.76 8.57
CA SER A 35 15.02 12.64 7.58
C SER A 35 15.30 11.19 7.20
N ASP A 36 15.38 10.30 8.19
CA ASP A 36 15.60 8.87 7.96
C ASP A 36 14.39 8.26 7.25
N ALA A 37 13.19 8.70 7.63
CA ALA A 37 11.95 8.26 6.99
C ALA A 37 11.89 8.64 5.49
N TYR A 38 12.42 9.80 5.09
CA TYR A 38 12.53 10.16 3.67
C TYR A 38 13.46 9.21 2.90
N GLN A 39 14.60 8.85 3.48
CA GLN A 39 15.53 7.90 2.84
C GLN A 39 14.91 6.50 2.70
N GLU A 40 14.20 6.03 3.74
CA GLU A 40 13.49 4.75 3.67
C GLU A 40 12.39 4.76 2.60
N MET A 41 11.60 5.82 2.50
CA MET A 41 10.56 5.96 1.48
C MET A 41 11.10 6.11 0.06
N TYR A 42 12.32 6.61 -0.11
CA TYR A 42 12.99 6.64 -1.41
C TYR A 42 13.39 5.24 -1.88
N ASN A 43 13.82 4.39 -0.97
CA ASN A 43 14.33 3.06 -1.26
C ASN A 43 13.25 1.97 -1.28
N LYS A 44 12.14 2.15 -0.54
CA LYS A 44 11.10 1.15 -0.35
C LYS A 44 9.71 1.74 -0.47
N HIS A 45 8.78 0.90 -0.86
CA HIS A 45 7.35 1.22 -0.84
C HIS A 45 6.74 0.89 0.52
N TYR A 46 5.91 1.80 1.03
CA TYR A 46 5.13 1.62 2.25
C TYR A 46 3.64 1.76 1.94
N ASP A 47 2.84 0.97 2.66
CA ASP A 47 1.38 0.90 2.50
C ASP A 47 0.65 1.79 3.52
N LEU A 48 1.29 2.11 4.64
CA LEU A 48 0.78 2.99 5.70
C LEU A 48 1.95 3.65 6.44
N ILE A 49 1.73 4.87 6.89
CA ILE A 49 2.68 5.61 7.72
C ILE A 49 2.05 5.89 9.09
N ILE A 50 2.81 5.62 10.14
CA ILE A 50 2.53 6.06 11.51
C ILE A 50 3.61 7.07 11.86
N SER A 51 3.25 8.29 12.29
CA SER A 51 4.23 9.33 12.57
C SER A 51 3.90 10.08 13.84
N ASP A 52 4.91 10.33 14.69
CA ASP A 52 4.78 11.37 15.70
C ASP A 52 4.75 12.75 15.02
N ILE A 53 4.14 13.70 15.70
CA ILE A 53 4.14 15.11 15.31
C ILE A 53 5.36 15.83 15.89
N MET A 54 5.72 15.49 17.13
CA MET A 54 6.73 16.22 17.93
C MET A 54 8.10 15.58 17.79
N MET A 55 8.74 15.74 16.63
CA MET A 55 10.08 15.21 16.37
C MET A 55 11.09 16.32 16.15
N PRO A 56 12.36 16.13 16.56
CA PRO A 56 13.44 17.09 16.30
C PRO A 56 13.72 17.22 14.78
N GLY A 57 14.02 18.43 14.32
CA GLY A 57 14.35 18.70 12.92
C GLY A 57 13.11 18.79 12.05
N VAL A 58 12.75 17.71 11.35
CA VAL A 58 11.53 17.62 10.53
C VAL A 58 10.36 17.16 11.40
N ASP A 59 9.42 18.07 11.68
CA ASP A 59 8.21 17.72 12.43
C ASP A 59 7.25 16.84 11.60
N GLY A 60 6.31 16.15 12.29
CA GLY A 60 5.37 15.26 11.62
C GLY A 60 4.44 15.97 10.64
N PHE A 61 4.13 17.26 10.84
CA PHE A 61 3.32 18.03 9.89
C PHE A 61 4.09 18.32 8.59
N GLU A 62 5.37 18.66 8.71
CA GLU A 62 6.25 18.88 7.56
C GLU A 62 6.46 17.58 6.80
N PHE A 63 6.72 16.49 7.53
CA PHE A 63 6.85 15.15 6.97
C PHE A 63 5.59 14.74 6.20
N ALA A 64 4.41 14.82 6.81
CA ALA A 64 3.14 14.46 6.16
C ALA A 64 2.88 15.31 4.91
N ARG A 65 3.19 16.62 4.94
CA ARG A 65 3.06 17.50 3.77
C ARG A 65 3.94 17.06 2.61
N ALA A 66 5.18 16.68 2.88
CA ALA A 66 6.08 16.17 1.86
C ALA A 66 5.61 14.84 1.29
N VAL A 67 5.18 13.92 2.15
CA VAL A 67 4.57 12.64 1.74
C VAL A 67 3.38 12.88 0.80
N ARG A 68 2.46 13.79 1.15
CA ARG A 68 1.27 14.08 0.34
C ARG A 68 1.59 14.66 -1.04
N ARG A 69 2.72 15.33 -1.21
CA ARG A 69 3.18 15.81 -2.53
C ARG A 69 3.62 14.68 -3.45
N VAL A 70 4.19 13.62 -2.88
CA VAL A 70 4.72 12.46 -3.64
C VAL A 70 3.65 11.39 -3.78
N ASN A 71 2.93 11.09 -2.70
CA ASN A 71 1.88 10.08 -2.66
C ASN A 71 0.65 10.61 -1.89
N GLY A 72 -0.34 11.08 -2.65
CA GLY A 72 -1.58 11.63 -2.08
C GLY A 72 -2.49 10.63 -1.39
N HIS A 73 -2.24 9.32 -1.54
CA HIS A 73 -3.20 8.27 -1.15
C HIS A 73 -2.71 7.34 -0.03
N ILE A 74 -1.41 7.36 0.32
CA ILE A 74 -0.91 6.52 1.40
C ILE A 74 -1.57 6.94 2.72
N PRO A 75 -2.18 6.02 3.49
CA PRO A 75 -2.75 6.36 4.78
C PRO A 75 -1.68 6.86 5.75
N ILE A 76 -1.98 7.95 6.45
CA ILE A 76 -1.12 8.51 7.50
C ILE A 76 -1.91 8.57 8.80
N LEU A 77 -1.38 7.94 9.85
CA LEU A 77 -1.86 8.02 11.22
C LEU A 77 -0.85 8.81 12.06
N PHE A 78 -1.31 9.87 12.71
CA PHE A 78 -0.49 10.57 13.70
C PHE A 78 -0.62 9.95 15.08
N MET A 79 0.52 9.79 15.77
CA MET A 79 0.61 9.54 17.20
C MET A 79 1.24 10.77 17.85
N SER A 80 0.65 11.38 18.86
CA SER A 80 1.23 12.58 19.46
C SER A 80 0.81 12.78 20.90
N ALA A 81 1.69 13.38 21.71
CA ALA A 81 1.34 13.88 23.04
C ALA A 81 0.37 15.09 23.00
N ARG A 82 0.17 15.71 21.83
CA ARG A 82 -0.75 16.85 21.68
C ARG A 82 -2.19 16.36 21.54
N ASP A 83 -3.03 16.77 22.47
CA ASP A 83 -4.48 16.49 22.45
C ASP A 83 -5.31 17.74 22.09
N ASP A 84 -4.65 18.85 21.73
CA ASP A 84 -5.34 20.10 21.43
C ASP A 84 -6.04 20.06 20.03
N MET A 85 -7.20 20.69 19.98
CA MET A 85 -8.02 20.76 18.74
C MET A 85 -7.30 21.47 17.58
N PRO A 86 -6.48 22.53 17.78
CA PRO A 86 -5.70 23.12 16.71
C PRO A 86 -4.73 22.13 16.02
N ALA A 87 -4.02 21.31 16.79
CA ALA A 87 -3.11 20.30 16.21
C ALA A 87 -3.87 19.23 15.41
N LYS A 88 -4.97 18.71 15.97
CA LYS A 88 -5.84 17.74 15.27
C LYS A 88 -6.37 18.34 13.96
N ARG A 89 -6.94 19.56 14.02
CA ARG A 89 -7.46 20.25 12.83
C ARG A 89 -6.38 20.45 11.76
N ARG A 90 -5.19 20.89 12.16
CA ARG A 90 -4.04 21.07 11.26
C ARG A 90 -3.66 19.74 10.58
N GLY A 91 -3.59 18.64 11.34
CA GLY A 91 -3.31 17.31 10.78
C GLY A 91 -4.31 16.91 9.71
N PHE A 92 -5.60 16.97 10.01
CA PHE A 92 -6.66 16.61 9.03
C PHE A 92 -6.68 17.53 7.81
N GLN A 93 -6.38 18.84 7.96
CA GLN A 93 -6.25 19.76 6.82
C GLN A 93 -5.06 19.42 5.91
N LEU A 94 -4.01 18.80 6.44
CA LEU A 94 -2.87 18.28 5.68
C LEU A 94 -3.17 16.93 5.00
N GLY A 95 -4.34 16.35 5.30
CA GLY A 95 -4.78 15.09 4.69
C GLY A 95 -4.30 13.85 5.42
N ILE A 96 -4.05 13.93 6.75
CA ILE A 96 -3.89 12.70 7.54
C ILE A 96 -5.25 12.00 7.65
N ASP A 97 -5.21 10.70 7.86
CA ASP A 97 -6.39 9.84 7.83
C ASP A 97 -6.90 9.50 9.24
N ASP A 98 -6.02 9.53 10.25
CA ASP A 98 -6.41 9.32 11.66
C ASP A 98 -5.39 9.95 12.62
N TYR A 99 -5.77 10.03 13.90
CA TYR A 99 -5.00 10.68 14.97
C TYR A 99 -5.16 9.93 16.29
N MET A 100 -4.05 9.59 16.94
CA MET A 100 -4.01 9.00 18.27
C MET A 100 -3.25 9.90 19.25
N VAL A 101 -3.71 9.93 20.49
CA VAL A 101 -3.06 10.69 21.58
C VAL A 101 -2.23 9.74 22.43
N LYS A 102 -0.97 10.10 22.70
CA LYS A 102 -0.13 9.35 23.64
C LYS A 102 -0.63 9.53 25.09
N PRO A 103 -0.63 8.49 25.94
CA PRO A 103 -0.01 7.18 25.74
C PRO A 103 -0.78 6.27 24.77
N ILE A 104 -0.06 5.48 23.98
CA ILE A 104 -0.63 4.63 22.93
C ILE A 104 -0.96 3.25 23.48
N GLU A 105 -2.23 2.86 23.35
CA GLU A 105 -2.65 1.48 23.54
C GLU A 105 -2.43 0.69 22.24
N LEU A 106 -1.57 -0.33 22.27
CA LEU A 106 -1.15 -1.05 21.06
C LEU A 106 -2.29 -1.78 20.37
N ASP A 107 -3.26 -2.28 21.12
CA ASP A 107 -4.47 -2.92 20.57
C ASP A 107 -5.34 -1.90 19.82
N GLU A 108 -5.49 -0.69 20.35
CA GLU A 108 -6.20 0.40 19.66
C GLU A 108 -5.46 0.81 18.39
N LEU A 109 -4.13 0.95 18.45
CA LEU A 109 -3.30 1.23 17.29
C LEU A 109 -3.54 0.19 16.17
N LEU A 110 -3.50 -1.09 16.52
CA LEU A 110 -3.73 -2.17 15.57
C LEU A 110 -5.11 -2.10 14.91
N MET A 111 -6.15 -1.84 15.69
CA MET A 111 -7.52 -1.67 15.16
C MET A 111 -7.60 -0.51 14.17
N ARG A 112 -6.96 0.62 14.47
CA ARG A 112 -6.93 1.81 13.60
C ARG A 112 -6.12 1.56 12.33
N VAL A 113 -4.94 0.95 12.43
CA VAL A 113 -4.12 0.52 11.29
C VAL A 113 -4.94 -0.34 10.34
N ARG A 114 -5.60 -1.40 10.84
CA ARG A 114 -6.48 -2.25 10.03
C ARG A 114 -7.63 -1.47 9.39
N ALA A 115 -8.25 -0.54 10.12
CA ALA A 115 -9.32 0.28 9.58
C ALA A 115 -8.84 1.19 8.44
N LEU A 116 -7.66 1.79 8.58
CA LEU A 116 -7.04 2.64 7.56
C LEU A 116 -6.67 1.85 6.30
N LEU A 117 -5.99 0.71 6.48
CA LEU A 117 -5.64 -0.19 5.38
C LEU A 117 -6.88 -0.67 4.62
N ARG A 118 -7.95 -1.02 5.33
CA ARG A 118 -9.23 -1.40 4.72
C ARG A 118 -9.86 -0.24 3.93
N ARG A 119 -9.88 0.99 4.47
CA ARG A 119 -10.41 2.18 3.76
C ARG A 119 -9.59 2.49 2.51
N ALA A 120 -8.28 2.31 2.56
CA ALA A 120 -7.38 2.47 1.42
C ALA A 120 -7.41 1.29 0.44
N ASN A 121 -8.28 0.29 0.66
CA ASN A 121 -8.34 -0.99 -0.08
C ASN A 121 -7.00 -1.77 -0.07
N ILE A 122 -6.15 -1.55 0.92
CA ILE A 122 -4.85 -2.22 1.04
C ILE A 122 -4.99 -3.55 1.79
N GLU A 123 -5.83 -3.60 2.82
CA GLU A 123 -6.09 -4.81 3.62
C GLU A 123 -7.33 -5.59 3.16
N ALA A 124 -8.20 -4.94 2.39
CA ALA A 124 -9.51 -5.53 2.03
C ALA A 124 -9.41 -6.71 1.07
N THR A 125 -8.20 -7.09 0.65
CA THR A 125 -8.11 -8.01 -0.46
C THR A 125 -6.98 -9.03 -0.37
N ARG A 126 -6.92 -9.78 0.71
CA ARG A 126 -6.27 -11.10 0.62
C ARG A 126 -7.07 -12.03 -0.32
N LYS A 127 -8.38 -11.78 -0.47
CA LYS A 127 -9.24 -12.41 -1.49
C LYS A 127 -10.00 -11.36 -2.28
N LEU A 128 -9.78 -11.30 -3.58
CA LEU A 128 -10.55 -10.50 -4.53
C LEU A 128 -11.56 -11.39 -5.22
N THR A 129 -12.83 -10.99 -5.19
CA THR A 129 -13.88 -11.67 -5.95
C THR A 129 -14.51 -10.71 -6.95
N HIS A 130 -14.40 -11.01 -8.23
CA HIS A 130 -15.00 -10.23 -9.31
C HIS A 130 -15.70 -11.16 -10.31
N GLY A 131 -17.03 -11.17 -10.26
CA GLY A 131 -17.83 -12.12 -11.04
C GLY A 131 -17.50 -13.56 -10.68
N ASN A 132 -17.04 -14.34 -11.66
CA ASN A 132 -16.64 -15.74 -11.48
C ASN A 132 -15.14 -15.93 -11.12
N LEU A 133 -14.37 -14.86 -10.95
CA LEU A 133 -12.97 -14.90 -10.52
C LEU A 133 -12.85 -14.74 -9.01
N VAL A 134 -12.05 -15.59 -8.40
CA VAL A 134 -11.55 -15.44 -7.02
C VAL A 134 -10.02 -15.46 -7.05
N LEU A 135 -9.38 -14.42 -6.55
CA LEU A 135 -7.94 -14.38 -6.31
C LEU A 135 -7.68 -14.46 -4.81
N ASP A 136 -6.75 -15.31 -4.40
CA ASP A 136 -6.30 -15.44 -3.01
C ASP A 136 -4.82 -15.09 -2.91
N ALA A 137 -4.50 -13.97 -2.24
CA ALA A 137 -3.13 -13.48 -2.12
C ALA A 137 -2.28 -14.31 -1.14
N ASP A 138 -2.90 -15.00 -0.18
CA ASP A 138 -2.18 -15.85 0.75
C ASP A 138 -1.75 -17.17 0.09
N ALA A 139 -2.64 -17.72 -0.74
CA ALA A 139 -2.36 -18.93 -1.51
C ALA A 139 -1.66 -18.66 -2.85
N VAL A 140 -1.57 -17.38 -3.29
CA VAL A 140 -1.12 -16.98 -4.63
C VAL A 140 -1.89 -17.75 -5.72
N SER A 141 -3.18 -17.91 -5.54
CA SER A 141 -4.04 -18.71 -6.39
C SER A 141 -5.11 -17.88 -7.09
N ALA A 142 -5.49 -18.31 -8.29
CA ALA A 142 -6.56 -17.75 -9.10
C ALA A 142 -7.56 -18.86 -9.44
N VAL A 143 -8.84 -18.63 -9.15
CA VAL A 143 -9.92 -19.60 -9.39
C VAL A 143 -10.99 -18.93 -10.25
N VAL A 144 -11.40 -19.57 -11.35
CA VAL A 144 -12.48 -19.13 -12.24
C VAL A 144 -13.53 -20.25 -12.32
N ASP A 145 -14.77 -19.92 -12.02
CA ASP A 145 -15.88 -20.89 -11.96
C ASP A 145 -15.56 -22.12 -11.09
N GLY A 146 -14.88 -21.91 -9.95
CA GLY A 146 -14.48 -22.98 -9.03
C GLY A 146 -13.29 -23.83 -9.51
N ARG A 147 -12.66 -23.51 -10.64
CA ARG A 147 -11.48 -24.23 -11.18
C ARG A 147 -10.24 -23.35 -11.07
N GLU A 148 -9.16 -23.93 -10.57
CA GLU A 148 -7.88 -23.24 -10.47
C GLU A 148 -7.29 -22.96 -11.85
N VAL A 149 -6.86 -21.70 -12.06
CA VAL A 149 -6.14 -21.26 -13.25
C VAL A 149 -4.67 -21.10 -12.88
N PRO A 150 -3.76 -21.87 -13.50
CA PRO A 150 -2.35 -21.82 -13.15
C PRO A 150 -1.75 -20.45 -13.52
N VAL A 151 -1.18 -19.76 -12.52
CA VAL A 151 -0.53 -18.46 -12.67
C VAL A 151 0.87 -18.51 -12.06
N THR A 152 1.81 -17.81 -12.68
CA THR A 152 3.10 -17.55 -12.06
C THR A 152 2.94 -16.45 -11.01
N MET A 153 3.87 -16.35 -10.05
CA MET A 153 3.88 -15.28 -9.03
C MET A 153 3.74 -13.88 -9.66
N ARG A 154 4.46 -13.63 -10.76
CA ARG A 154 4.42 -12.33 -11.43
C ARG A 154 3.09 -12.06 -12.13
N GLU A 155 2.53 -13.06 -12.80
CA GLU A 155 1.18 -12.97 -13.40
C GLU A 155 0.13 -12.67 -12.32
N PHE A 156 0.18 -13.42 -11.21
CA PHE A 156 -0.70 -13.20 -10.08
C PHE A 156 -0.59 -11.77 -9.54
N ASN A 157 0.62 -11.31 -9.23
CA ASN A 157 0.85 -9.99 -8.64
C ASN A 157 0.38 -8.85 -9.55
N ILE A 158 0.62 -8.93 -10.86
CA ILE A 158 0.13 -7.91 -11.82
C ILE A 158 -1.39 -7.90 -11.85
N LEU A 159 -2.03 -9.06 -11.95
CA LEU A 159 -3.49 -9.16 -12.01
C LEU A 159 -4.11 -8.65 -10.70
N PHE A 160 -3.57 -9.09 -9.58
CA PHE A 160 -4.00 -8.70 -8.24
C PHE A 160 -3.90 -7.17 -8.04
N LYS A 161 -2.77 -6.58 -8.45
CA LYS A 161 -2.57 -5.12 -8.42
C LYS A 161 -3.61 -4.38 -9.24
N LEU A 162 -3.84 -4.79 -10.48
CA LEU A 162 -4.82 -4.13 -11.36
C LEU A 162 -6.24 -4.22 -10.79
N LEU A 163 -6.61 -5.36 -10.21
CA LEU A 163 -7.94 -5.61 -9.66
C LEU A 163 -8.14 -5.04 -8.26
N SER A 164 -7.08 -4.83 -7.50
CA SER A 164 -7.13 -4.10 -6.23
C SER A 164 -7.46 -2.62 -6.42
N TYR A 165 -7.20 -2.06 -7.61
CA TYR A 165 -7.45 -0.66 -7.93
C TYR A 165 -8.23 -0.52 -9.25
N PRO A 166 -9.51 -0.93 -9.30
CA PRO A 166 -10.32 -0.85 -10.50
C PRO A 166 -10.37 0.58 -11.07
N ASN A 167 -10.32 0.69 -12.39
CA ASN A 167 -10.32 1.94 -13.15
C ASN A 167 -9.06 2.81 -13.00
N LYS A 168 -8.15 2.49 -12.07
CA LYS A 168 -6.85 3.18 -11.96
C LYS A 168 -5.93 2.72 -13.08
N THR A 169 -5.34 3.67 -13.78
CA THR A 169 -4.33 3.37 -14.81
C THR A 169 -2.93 3.30 -14.17
N PHE A 170 -2.26 2.19 -14.42
CA PHE A 170 -0.85 2.00 -14.07
C PHE A 170 -0.01 2.13 -15.34
N THR A 171 1.04 2.95 -15.29
CA THR A 171 1.96 3.07 -16.42
C THR A 171 2.80 1.81 -16.57
N ARG A 172 3.34 1.59 -17.78
CA ARG A 172 4.30 0.49 -18.01
C ARG A 172 5.52 0.59 -17.11
N ALA A 173 6.01 1.81 -16.88
CA ALA A 173 7.13 2.06 -15.99
C ALA A 173 6.79 1.67 -14.55
N GLN A 174 5.63 2.10 -14.01
CA GLN A 174 5.21 1.73 -12.66
C GLN A 174 5.09 0.22 -12.47
N LEU A 175 4.49 -0.50 -13.43
CA LEU A 175 4.39 -1.96 -13.37
C LEU A 175 5.76 -2.64 -13.51
N MET A 176 6.65 -2.06 -14.31
CA MET A 176 8.01 -2.56 -14.47
C MET A 176 8.80 -2.42 -13.19
N ASP A 177 8.83 -1.22 -12.60
CA ASP A 177 9.57 -0.92 -11.37
C ASP A 177 9.08 -1.80 -10.20
N GLU A 178 7.76 -1.98 -10.09
CA GLU A 178 7.15 -2.75 -9.00
C GLU A 178 7.41 -4.26 -9.10
N PHE A 179 7.38 -4.84 -10.32
CA PHE A 179 7.41 -6.29 -10.48
C PHE A 179 8.69 -6.86 -11.09
N TRP A 180 9.60 -6.04 -11.60
CA TRP A 180 10.90 -6.50 -12.12
C TRP A 180 12.09 -5.94 -11.35
N GLY A 181 11.91 -4.85 -10.59
CA GLY A 181 12.97 -4.17 -9.85
C GLY A 181 13.92 -3.36 -10.74
N MET A 182 14.77 -2.55 -10.09
CA MET A 182 15.65 -1.61 -10.78
C MET A 182 16.83 -2.27 -11.52
N GLU A 183 17.19 -3.50 -11.19
CA GLU A 183 18.32 -4.24 -11.79
C GLU A 183 17.91 -5.11 -12.99
N SER A 184 16.68 -5.03 -13.45
CA SER A 184 16.20 -5.88 -14.54
C SER A 184 16.64 -5.34 -15.91
N GLU A 185 17.37 -6.16 -16.69
CA GLU A 185 17.64 -5.90 -18.11
C GLU A 185 16.39 -5.96 -19.01
N SER A 186 15.22 -6.25 -18.42
CA SER A 186 13.94 -6.38 -19.14
C SER A 186 13.45 -5.01 -19.63
N THR A 187 12.89 -4.98 -20.82
CA THR A 187 12.30 -3.77 -21.39
C THR A 187 10.83 -3.60 -20.98
N LEU A 188 10.28 -2.39 -21.12
CA LEU A 188 8.84 -2.12 -20.89
C LEU A 188 7.90 -3.04 -21.69
N ARG A 189 8.39 -3.66 -22.79
CA ARG A 189 7.67 -4.67 -23.56
C ARG A 189 7.39 -5.95 -22.78
N ALA A 190 8.19 -6.24 -21.75
CA ALA A 190 7.91 -7.40 -20.89
C ALA A 190 6.54 -7.27 -20.21
N VAL A 191 6.14 -6.06 -19.78
CA VAL A 191 4.81 -5.79 -19.24
C VAL A 191 3.72 -6.15 -20.24
N ASP A 192 3.88 -5.73 -21.51
CA ASP A 192 2.89 -5.99 -22.57
C ASP A 192 2.68 -7.50 -22.79
N VAL A 193 3.76 -8.29 -22.71
CA VAL A 193 3.70 -9.76 -22.81
C VAL A 193 2.90 -10.37 -21.67
N TYR A 194 3.12 -9.91 -20.43
CA TYR A 194 2.37 -10.40 -19.28
C TYR A 194 0.89 -10.02 -19.33
N ILE A 195 0.58 -8.80 -19.78
CA ILE A 195 -0.82 -8.36 -19.98
C ILE A 195 -1.52 -9.22 -21.04
N THR A 196 -0.83 -9.56 -22.13
CA THR A 196 -1.38 -10.45 -23.15
C THR A 196 -1.68 -11.84 -22.57
N LYS A 197 -0.71 -12.45 -21.87
CA LYS A 197 -0.92 -13.74 -21.19
C LYS A 197 -2.08 -13.71 -20.20
N LEU A 198 -2.21 -12.63 -19.42
CA LEU A 198 -3.33 -12.48 -18.48
C LEU A 198 -4.67 -12.37 -19.19
N ARG A 199 -4.77 -11.63 -20.30
CA ARG A 199 -5.99 -11.54 -21.10
C ARG A 199 -6.40 -12.91 -21.66
N ASP A 200 -5.44 -13.68 -22.14
CA ASP A 200 -5.68 -15.02 -22.70
C ASP A 200 -6.16 -15.98 -21.59
N LYS A 201 -5.44 -16.06 -20.47
CA LYS A 201 -5.77 -16.94 -19.34
C LYS A 201 -7.13 -16.64 -18.72
N PHE A 202 -7.51 -15.38 -18.64
CA PHE A 202 -8.73 -14.90 -17.98
C PHE A 202 -9.80 -14.42 -18.99
N SER A 203 -9.72 -14.85 -20.25
CA SER A 203 -10.69 -14.48 -21.31
C SER A 203 -12.12 -14.89 -21.00
N GLY A 204 -12.30 -15.99 -20.23
CA GLY A 204 -13.61 -16.47 -19.76
C GLY A 204 -14.16 -15.72 -18.53
N CYS A 205 -13.43 -14.78 -17.96
CA CYS A 205 -13.90 -14.04 -16.79
C CYS A 205 -14.99 -13.02 -17.14
N THR A 206 -16.08 -13.06 -16.38
CA THR A 206 -17.22 -12.16 -16.57
C THR A 206 -17.12 -10.88 -15.75
N GLY A 207 -16.37 -10.88 -14.65
CA GLY A 207 -16.34 -9.79 -13.67
C GLY A 207 -15.41 -8.63 -13.99
N PHE A 208 -14.49 -8.76 -14.96
CA PHE A 208 -13.54 -7.71 -15.30
C PHE A 208 -13.01 -7.80 -16.72
N SER A 209 -12.30 -6.76 -17.14
CA SER A 209 -11.46 -6.75 -18.34
C SER A 209 -10.21 -5.90 -18.12
N ILE A 210 -9.08 -6.27 -18.72
CA ILE A 210 -7.86 -5.46 -18.71
C ILE A 210 -7.85 -4.58 -19.96
N THR A 211 -7.96 -3.27 -19.77
CA THR A 211 -8.03 -2.27 -20.84
C THR A 211 -6.68 -1.58 -21.02
N THR A 212 -6.28 -1.37 -22.28
CA THR A 212 -5.10 -0.57 -22.63
C THR A 212 -5.47 0.91 -22.65
N VAL A 213 -4.71 1.73 -21.95
CA VAL A 213 -4.73 3.18 -22.08
C VAL A 213 -3.58 3.57 -23.02
N ARG A 214 -3.93 3.97 -24.25
CA ARG A 214 -2.94 4.24 -25.32
C ARG A 214 -1.88 5.24 -24.86
N GLY A 215 -0.62 4.92 -25.16
CA GLY A 215 0.53 5.76 -24.79
C GLY A 215 0.91 5.74 -23.30
N LEU A 216 0.09 5.16 -22.40
CA LEU A 216 0.31 5.22 -20.97
C LEU A 216 0.54 3.82 -20.35
N GLY A 217 -0.46 2.95 -20.36
CA GLY A 217 -0.36 1.66 -19.68
C GLY A 217 -1.66 0.88 -19.66
N TYR A 218 -2.00 0.32 -18.51
CA TYR A 218 -3.11 -0.62 -18.36
C TYR A 218 -3.95 -0.33 -17.12
N LYS A 219 -5.23 -0.71 -17.18
CA LYS A 219 -6.16 -0.69 -16.05
C LYS A 219 -7.10 -1.87 -16.10
N ALA A 220 -7.56 -2.33 -14.94
CA ALA A 220 -8.70 -3.22 -14.85
C ALA A 220 -10.01 -2.40 -14.82
N VAL A 221 -11.01 -2.87 -15.53
CA VAL A 221 -12.37 -2.33 -15.52
C VAL A 221 -13.31 -3.45 -15.07
N LEU A 222 -14.07 -3.22 -14.01
CA LEU A 222 -15.10 -4.17 -13.55
C LEU A 222 -16.31 -4.09 -14.51
N LYS A 223 -16.96 -5.23 -14.68
CA LYS A 223 -18.16 -5.38 -15.52
C LYS A 223 -19.40 -5.54 -14.66
#